data_aec52235ceeb91d97102f6527c541afb
#
_entry.id   aec52235ceeb91d97102f6527c541afb
#
_cell.length_a   1.000
_cell.length_b   1.000
_cell.length_c   1.000
_cell.angle_alpha   90.00
_cell.angle_beta   90.00
_cell.angle_gamma   90.00
#
_symmetry.space_group_name_H-M   'P 1'
#
loop_
_entity.id
_entity.type
_entity.pdbx_description
1 polymer ?
#
loop_
_entity_poly.entity_id
_entity_poly.type
_entity_poly.pdbx_seq_one_letter_code
_entity_poly.pdbx_strand_id
1 'polypeptide(L)'
;MLDAWIRLLQLDLLRDRHRHTDQLPLLEDLRTRWSDAITQYRTPWESSLISPLTIEYLLGASLMELDNGYLGFGPSDVQPGDSVVVLLGCYTPMILRPQGDGAYIVIGSCYVQGLMNGEALLGNLPRSWTVQQHLNDGAIVFKYYNRDTECLTSEDPRLPPLGEIWRRMYRPRTPDDPLHVAYFEHIPTGWIFSSDPRLAPHVLRSRRVNLETFVLS
;
A
#
# COMPACT_ATOMS: atom_id res chain seq x y z
N MET A 1 -4.73 15.49 12.39
CA MET A 1 -3.52 14.90 13.01
C MET A 1 -3.82 13.56 13.67
N LEU A 2 -4.77 13.47 14.63
CA LEU A 2 -5.11 12.21 15.32
C LEU A 2 -5.44 11.05 14.38
N ASP A 3 -6.27 11.26 13.36
CA ASP A 3 -6.62 10.22 12.39
C ASP A 3 -5.41 9.67 11.63
N ALA A 4 -4.43 10.51 11.34
CA ALA A 4 -3.19 10.06 10.68
C ALA A 4 -2.39 9.11 11.58
N TRP A 5 -2.29 9.43 12.87
CA TRP A 5 -1.64 8.57 13.85
C TRP A 5 -2.41 7.25 14.06
N ILE A 6 -3.74 7.31 14.15
CA ILE A 6 -4.56 6.10 14.29
C ILE A 6 -4.36 5.19 13.07
N ARG A 7 -4.43 5.74 11.85
CA ARG A 7 -4.20 4.98 10.62
C ARG A 7 -2.80 4.40 10.55
N LEU A 8 -1.79 5.16 10.93
CA LEU A 8 -0.41 4.71 10.97
C LEU A 8 -0.24 3.52 11.93
N LEU A 9 -0.68 3.67 13.18
CA LEU A 9 -0.57 2.64 14.22
C LEU A 9 -1.43 1.40 13.97
N GLN A 10 -2.44 1.50 13.12
CA GLN A 10 -3.25 0.37 12.66
C GLN A 10 -2.75 -0.20 11.31
N LEU A 11 -1.70 0.35 10.73
CA LEU A 11 -1.26 0.04 9.36
C LEU A 11 -2.42 0.14 8.35
N ASP A 12 -3.35 1.05 8.61
CA ASP A 12 -4.59 1.23 7.86
C ASP A 12 -5.51 -0.01 7.84
N LEU A 13 -5.31 -0.95 8.78
CA LEU A 13 -6.17 -2.13 8.99
C LEU A 13 -7.46 -1.70 9.72
N LEU A 14 -8.37 -1.11 8.97
CA LEU A 14 -9.64 -0.57 9.45
C LEU A 14 -10.80 -1.20 8.69
N ARG A 15 -11.95 -1.40 9.38
CA ARG A 15 -13.16 -1.94 8.77
C ARG A 15 -13.63 -1.12 7.56
N ASP A 16 -13.41 0.18 7.58
CA ASP A 16 -13.72 1.07 6.45
C ASP A 16 -13.05 0.65 5.15
N ARG A 17 -11.90 -0.05 5.25
CA ARG A 17 -11.12 -0.55 4.12
C ARG A 17 -11.22 -2.07 3.93
N HIS A 18 -11.49 -2.82 5.01
CA HIS A 18 -11.49 -4.28 5.02
C HIS A 18 -12.89 -4.81 5.29
N ARG A 19 -13.77 -4.66 4.34
CA ARG A 19 -15.20 -5.01 4.49
C ARG A 19 -15.50 -6.51 4.63
N HIS A 20 -14.49 -7.35 4.54
CA HIS A 20 -14.65 -8.81 4.68
C HIS A 20 -14.51 -9.30 6.13
N THR A 21 -14.23 -8.42 7.07
CA THR A 21 -14.10 -8.82 8.47
C THR A 21 -14.69 -7.78 9.42
N ASP A 22 -15.52 -8.26 10.34
CA ASP A 22 -16.06 -7.44 11.42
C ASP A 22 -15.11 -7.35 12.63
N GLN A 23 -13.97 -8.04 12.56
CA GLN A 23 -12.98 -8.04 13.65
C GLN A 23 -12.13 -6.77 13.68
N LEU A 24 -12.06 -6.04 12.56
CA LEU A 24 -11.32 -4.78 12.51
C LEU A 24 -12.18 -3.62 13.02
N PRO A 25 -11.56 -2.66 13.74
CA PRO A 25 -12.27 -1.50 14.26
C PRO A 25 -12.63 -0.51 13.16
N LEU A 26 -13.67 0.28 13.36
CA LEU A 26 -13.97 1.47 12.59
C LEU A 26 -13.06 2.63 13.02
N LEU A 27 -12.68 3.50 12.09
CA LEU A 27 -11.86 4.68 12.41
C LEU A 27 -12.56 5.59 13.45
N GLU A 28 -13.88 5.74 13.35
CA GLU A 28 -14.67 6.56 14.28
C GLU A 28 -14.62 6.01 15.71
N ASP A 29 -14.76 4.69 15.86
CA ASP A 29 -14.67 4.03 17.18
C ASP A 29 -13.28 4.22 17.80
N LEU A 30 -12.24 4.07 16.99
CA LEU A 30 -10.86 4.29 17.44
C LEU A 30 -10.62 5.76 17.79
N ARG A 31 -11.14 6.71 17.03
CA ARG A 31 -11.01 8.14 17.32
C ARG A 31 -11.54 8.48 18.71
N THR A 32 -12.73 7.97 19.05
CA THR A 32 -13.35 8.14 20.36
C THR A 32 -12.47 7.52 21.45
N ARG A 33 -12.08 6.26 21.30
CA ARG A 33 -11.26 5.53 22.28
C ARG A 33 -9.88 6.17 22.50
N TRP A 34 -9.22 6.64 21.43
CA TRP A 34 -7.95 7.35 21.53
C TRP A 34 -8.11 8.69 22.26
N SER A 35 -9.18 9.43 21.97
CA SER A 35 -9.49 10.68 22.66
C SER A 35 -9.67 10.46 24.16
N ASP A 36 -10.41 9.42 24.54
CA ASP A 36 -10.63 9.04 25.94
C ASP A 36 -9.33 8.61 26.62
N ALA A 37 -8.51 7.79 25.96
CA ALA A 37 -7.23 7.34 26.50
C ALA A 37 -6.26 8.50 26.74
N ILE A 38 -6.16 9.43 25.80
CA ILE A 38 -5.34 10.65 25.97
C ILE A 38 -5.85 11.46 27.15
N THR A 39 -7.16 11.64 27.28
CA THR A 39 -7.76 12.43 28.37
C THR A 39 -7.54 11.76 29.73
N GLN A 40 -7.53 10.42 29.79
CA GLN A 40 -7.36 9.65 31.02
C GLN A 40 -5.91 9.28 31.31
N TYR A 41 -4.94 9.75 30.50
CA TYR A 41 -3.52 9.41 30.60
C TYR A 41 -3.25 7.89 30.59
N ARG A 42 -4.08 7.12 29.86
CA ARG A 42 -3.91 5.67 29.70
C ARG A 42 -2.92 5.38 28.58
N THR A 43 -2.16 4.30 28.74
CA THR A 43 -1.30 3.83 27.66
C THR A 43 -2.11 3.14 26.54
N PRO A 44 -1.66 3.18 25.28
CA PRO A 44 -2.36 2.52 24.16
C PRO A 44 -2.59 1.01 24.39
N TRP A 45 -1.69 0.34 25.08
CA TRP A 45 -1.76 -1.09 25.39
C TRP A 45 -2.89 -1.41 26.38
N GLU A 46 -3.03 -0.62 27.43
CA GLU A 46 -4.10 -0.78 28.43
C GLU A 46 -5.49 -0.55 27.84
N SER A 47 -5.56 0.24 26.77
CA SER A 47 -6.83 0.62 26.16
C SER A 47 -7.22 -0.28 24.96
N SER A 48 -6.42 -1.30 24.63
CA SER A 48 -6.61 -2.15 23.43
C SER A 48 -6.82 -1.31 22.16
N LEU A 49 -6.08 -0.20 22.05
CA LEU A 49 -6.20 0.75 20.96
C LEU A 49 -5.52 0.29 19.68
N ILE A 50 -4.56 -0.64 19.81
CA ILE A 50 -3.81 -1.19 18.68
C ILE A 50 -4.25 -2.64 18.48
N SER A 51 -4.56 -2.99 17.24
CA SER A 51 -4.94 -4.36 16.89
C SER A 51 -3.80 -5.34 17.19
N PRO A 52 -4.07 -6.54 17.72
CA PRO A 52 -3.06 -7.58 17.89
C PRO A 52 -2.30 -7.90 16.58
N LEU A 53 -2.98 -7.84 15.43
CA LEU A 53 -2.38 -8.06 14.12
C LEU A 53 -1.32 -7.00 13.76
N THR A 54 -1.53 -5.76 14.20
CA THR A 54 -0.55 -4.68 13.99
C THR A 54 0.56 -4.69 15.01
N ILE A 55 0.30 -5.14 16.22
CA ILE A 55 1.34 -5.27 17.26
C ILE A 55 2.45 -6.21 16.78
N GLU A 56 2.13 -7.38 16.24
CA GLU A 56 3.12 -8.32 15.72
C GLU A 56 4.00 -7.67 14.63
N TYR A 57 3.40 -6.90 13.73
CA TYR A 57 4.15 -6.19 12.68
C TYR A 57 5.02 -5.08 13.27
N LEU A 58 4.55 -4.37 14.30
CA LEU A 58 5.26 -3.26 14.93
C LEU A 58 6.40 -3.74 15.85
N LEU A 59 6.33 -4.99 16.33
CA LEU A 59 7.43 -5.59 17.08
C LEU A 59 8.66 -5.75 16.17
N GLY A 60 9.72 -5.02 16.47
CA GLY A 60 10.94 -5.00 15.65
C GLY A 60 10.90 -4.06 14.44
N ALA A 61 9.87 -3.24 14.30
CA ALA A 61 9.83 -2.17 13.33
C ALA A 61 10.27 -0.83 13.96
N SER A 62 10.87 0.02 13.15
CA SER A 62 11.21 1.40 13.52
C SER A 62 10.22 2.39 12.91
N LEU A 63 9.75 3.33 13.73
CA LEU A 63 9.00 4.49 13.24
C LEU A 63 9.94 5.40 12.45
N MET A 64 9.50 5.85 11.29
CA MET A 64 10.24 6.74 10.39
C MET A 64 9.44 7.99 10.10
N GLU A 65 10.13 9.12 10.05
CA GLU A 65 9.66 10.34 9.41
C GLU A 65 10.56 10.64 8.21
N LEU A 66 9.95 10.82 7.04
CA LEU A 66 10.66 11.15 5.82
C LEU A 66 10.85 12.66 5.71
N ASP A 67 11.86 13.12 4.99
CA ASP A 67 12.16 14.56 4.81
C ASP A 67 10.99 15.38 4.27
N ASN A 68 10.07 14.74 3.58
CA ASN A 68 8.84 15.36 3.05
C ASN A 68 7.64 15.29 4.02
N GLY A 69 7.86 14.83 5.26
CA GLY A 69 6.85 14.75 6.32
C GLY A 69 5.93 13.53 6.27
N TYR A 70 6.18 12.56 5.39
CA TYR A 70 5.49 11.27 5.46
C TYR A 70 5.95 10.48 6.67
N LEU A 71 4.99 9.75 7.27
CA LEU A 71 5.26 8.85 8.40
C LEU A 71 5.14 7.40 7.94
N GLY A 72 5.97 6.54 8.49
CA GLY A 72 5.96 5.13 8.15
C GLY A 72 6.63 4.23 9.20
N PHE A 73 6.62 2.95 8.92
CA PHE A 73 7.35 1.93 9.66
C PHE A 73 8.25 1.14 8.71
N GLY A 74 9.47 0.93 9.11
CA GLY A 74 10.45 0.13 8.38
C GLY A 74 11.12 -0.90 9.29
N PRO A 75 12.07 -1.68 8.78
CA PRO A 75 12.89 -2.58 9.56
C PRO A 75 13.60 -1.87 10.72
N SER A 76 13.94 -2.62 11.77
CA SER A 76 14.56 -2.07 12.98
C SER A 76 15.94 -1.43 12.74
N ASP A 77 16.60 -1.80 11.66
CA ASP A 77 17.94 -1.34 11.28
C ASP A 77 17.94 -0.16 10.29
N VAL A 78 16.76 0.44 10.03
CA VAL A 78 16.65 1.67 9.23
C VAL A 78 17.43 2.81 9.89
N GLN A 79 18.12 3.60 9.07
CA GLN A 79 19.01 4.67 9.52
C GLN A 79 18.76 5.97 8.76
N PRO A 80 19.10 7.13 9.34
CA PRO A 80 19.16 8.38 8.61
C PRO A 80 20.09 8.26 7.39
N GLY A 81 19.62 8.73 6.23
CA GLY A 81 20.30 8.59 4.95
C GLY A 81 19.84 7.41 4.10
N ASP A 82 19.06 6.49 4.66
CA ASP A 82 18.35 5.49 3.87
C ASP A 82 17.26 6.15 3.02
N SER A 83 16.97 5.60 1.84
CA SER A 83 15.99 6.13 0.91
C SER A 83 14.78 5.22 0.81
N VAL A 84 13.58 5.80 0.97
CA VAL A 84 12.33 5.09 0.67
C VAL A 84 12.05 5.21 -0.83
N VAL A 85 11.90 4.09 -1.50
CA VAL A 85 11.66 4.02 -2.94
C VAL A 85 10.46 3.13 -3.26
N VAL A 86 9.77 3.43 -4.36
CA VAL A 86 8.73 2.56 -4.93
C VAL A 86 9.33 1.89 -6.16
N LEU A 87 9.75 0.64 -6.01
CA LEU A 87 10.29 -0.16 -7.11
C LEU A 87 9.16 -0.68 -7.98
N LEU A 88 9.28 -0.52 -9.30
CA LEU A 88 8.30 -1.06 -10.23
C LEU A 88 8.30 -2.59 -10.15
N GLY A 89 7.11 -3.16 -9.92
CA GLY A 89 6.93 -4.60 -9.71
C GLY A 89 6.91 -5.03 -8.23
N CYS A 90 7.27 -4.15 -7.29
CA CYS A 90 7.11 -4.41 -5.86
C CYS A 90 5.74 -3.92 -5.36
N TYR A 91 5.14 -4.68 -4.43
CA TYR A 91 3.82 -4.37 -3.85
C TYR A 91 3.87 -3.30 -2.75
N THR A 92 5.04 -3.15 -2.13
CA THR A 92 5.27 -2.22 -1.02
C THR A 92 6.45 -1.33 -1.34
N PRO A 93 6.53 -0.12 -0.78
CA PRO A 93 7.74 0.67 -0.78
C PRO A 93 8.89 -0.11 -0.13
N MET A 94 10.10 0.15 -0.60
CA MET A 94 11.33 -0.48 -0.15
C MET A 94 12.28 0.56 0.43
N ILE A 95 13.12 0.14 1.36
CA ILE A 95 14.19 0.97 1.91
C ILE A 95 15.50 0.52 1.28
N LEU A 96 16.18 1.47 0.66
CA LEU A 96 17.50 1.28 0.07
C LEU A 96 18.52 2.11 0.83
N ARG A 97 19.66 1.51 1.16
CA ARG A 97 20.81 2.18 1.75
C ARG A 97 21.88 2.42 0.70
N PRO A 98 22.30 3.69 0.48
CA PRO A 98 23.34 4.00 -0.47
C PRO A 98 24.69 3.43 0.00
N GLN A 99 25.47 2.93 -0.96
CA GLN A 99 26.86 2.52 -0.79
C GLN A 99 27.79 3.58 -1.42
N GLY A 100 29.00 3.64 -0.98
CA GLY A 100 29.95 4.66 -1.42
C GLY A 100 30.33 4.64 -2.90
N ASP A 101 29.97 3.57 -3.62
CA ASP A 101 30.23 3.36 -5.05
C ASP A 101 29.04 3.67 -5.96
N GLY A 102 27.97 4.23 -5.40
CA GLY A 102 26.72 4.53 -6.12
C GLY A 102 25.76 3.35 -6.25
N ALA A 103 26.09 2.20 -5.69
CA ALA A 103 25.18 1.09 -5.52
C ALA A 103 24.32 1.24 -4.25
N TYR A 104 23.32 0.38 -4.13
CA TYR A 104 22.40 0.36 -2.99
C TYR A 104 22.23 -1.07 -2.49
N ILE A 105 22.11 -1.23 -1.18
CA ILE A 105 21.61 -2.47 -0.57
C ILE A 105 20.15 -2.33 -0.18
N VAL A 106 19.40 -3.42 -0.30
CA VAL A 106 18.02 -3.49 0.15
C VAL A 106 17.99 -3.76 1.65
N ILE A 107 17.43 -2.83 2.42
CA ILE A 107 17.23 -2.99 3.86
C ILE A 107 15.96 -3.78 4.13
N GLY A 108 14.87 -3.49 3.42
CA GLY A 108 13.63 -4.25 3.51
C GLY A 108 12.43 -3.47 3.00
N SER A 109 11.26 -4.09 3.14
CA SER A 109 10.00 -3.44 2.84
C SER A 109 9.58 -2.50 3.97
N CYS A 110 8.78 -1.51 3.65
CA CYS A 110 8.24 -0.58 4.63
C CYS A 110 6.77 -0.25 4.36
N TYR A 111 6.09 0.18 5.41
CA TYR A 111 4.80 0.83 5.33
C TYR A 111 5.00 2.33 5.38
N VAL A 112 4.47 3.08 4.43
CA VAL A 112 4.49 4.55 4.43
C VAL A 112 3.09 5.05 4.16
N GLN A 113 2.54 5.78 5.10
CA GLN A 113 1.20 6.34 4.97
C GLN A 113 1.13 7.29 3.77
N GLY A 114 0.20 7.02 2.86
CA GLY A 114 0.04 7.80 1.62
C GLY A 114 0.88 7.32 0.44
N LEU A 115 1.60 6.18 0.58
CA LEU A 115 2.32 5.55 -0.55
C LEU A 115 1.88 4.11 -0.85
N MET A 116 0.93 3.57 -0.06
CA MET A 116 0.55 2.15 -0.14
C MET A 116 -0.43 1.79 -1.27
N ASN A 117 -0.99 2.78 -1.97
CA ASN A 117 -1.98 2.55 -3.02
C ASN A 117 -1.52 3.11 -4.38
N GLY A 118 -0.22 3.11 -4.63
CA GLY A 118 0.36 3.59 -5.89
C GLY A 118 0.41 5.11 -6.03
N GLU A 119 0.31 5.85 -4.93
CA GLU A 119 0.30 7.32 -4.95
C GLU A 119 1.58 7.89 -5.57
N ALA A 120 2.73 7.24 -5.36
CA ALA A 120 4.00 7.66 -5.94
C ALA A 120 4.02 7.63 -7.47
N LEU A 121 3.23 6.74 -8.09
CA LEU A 121 3.19 6.56 -9.55
C LEU A 121 2.01 7.30 -10.20
N LEU A 122 0.90 7.39 -9.50
CA LEU A 122 -0.38 7.83 -10.05
C LEU A 122 -0.93 9.09 -9.37
N GLY A 123 -0.26 9.56 -8.32
CA GLY A 123 -0.79 10.61 -7.45
C GLY A 123 -1.91 10.11 -6.53
N ASN A 124 -2.48 11.02 -5.77
CA ASN A 124 -3.57 10.72 -4.84
C ASN A 124 -4.82 10.24 -5.59
N LEU A 125 -5.58 9.37 -4.93
CA LEU A 125 -6.93 9.04 -5.41
C LEU A 125 -7.82 10.29 -5.42
N PRO A 126 -8.74 10.43 -6.39
CA PRO A 126 -9.76 11.46 -6.35
C PRO A 126 -10.57 11.37 -5.05
N ARG A 127 -11.05 12.50 -4.53
CA ARG A 127 -11.64 12.60 -3.18
C ARG A 127 -12.81 11.66 -2.91
N SER A 128 -13.60 11.35 -3.92
CA SER A 128 -14.73 10.42 -3.83
C SER A 128 -14.31 8.95 -3.81
N TRP A 129 -13.07 8.64 -4.15
CA TRP A 129 -12.60 7.27 -4.26
C TRP A 129 -11.81 6.80 -3.04
N THR A 130 -11.96 5.52 -2.72
CA THR A 130 -11.17 4.83 -1.69
C THR A 130 -10.82 3.42 -2.15
N VAL A 131 -9.67 2.92 -1.72
CA VAL A 131 -9.30 1.51 -1.90
C VAL A 131 -9.96 0.70 -0.78
N GLN A 132 -10.60 -0.39 -1.14
CA GLN A 132 -11.18 -1.35 -0.19
C GLN A 132 -10.62 -2.74 -0.45
N GLN A 133 -10.46 -3.51 0.60
CA GLN A 133 -10.11 -4.92 0.51
C GLN A 133 -11.39 -5.75 0.62
N HIS A 134 -11.52 -6.72 -0.27
CA HIS A 134 -12.63 -7.66 -0.32
C HIS A 134 -12.09 -9.08 -0.31
N LEU A 135 -12.82 -9.97 0.34
CA LEU A 135 -12.55 -11.40 0.23
C LEU A 135 -13.30 -11.96 -0.99
N ASN A 136 -12.58 -12.55 -1.92
CA ASN A 136 -13.14 -13.21 -3.09
C ASN A 136 -12.54 -14.62 -3.20
N ASP A 137 -13.37 -15.64 -3.08
CA ASP A 137 -12.96 -17.06 -3.11
C ASP A 137 -11.78 -17.39 -2.18
N GLY A 138 -11.78 -16.78 -0.98
CA GLY A 138 -10.74 -16.96 0.02
C GLY A 138 -9.46 -16.12 -0.25
N ALA A 139 -9.44 -15.30 -1.28
CA ALA A 139 -8.33 -14.38 -1.58
C ALA A 139 -8.71 -12.94 -1.29
N ILE A 140 -7.76 -12.18 -0.75
CA ILE A 140 -7.92 -10.73 -0.57
C ILE A 140 -7.67 -10.05 -1.92
N VAL A 141 -8.68 -9.30 -2.38
CA VAL A 141 -8.60 -8.49 -3.60
C VAL A 141 -8.81 -7.03 -3.26
N PHE A 142 -8.04 -6.16 -3.90
CA PHE A 142 -8.20 -4.71 -3.79
C PHE A 142 -9.18 -4.22 -4.84
N LYS A 143 -10.14 -3.39 -4.41
CA LYS A 143 -11.12 -2.74 -5.28
C LYS A 143 -11.19 -1.25 -4.98
N TYR A 144 -11.58 -0.48 -5.97
CA TYR A 144 -11.81 0.96 -5.85
C TYR A 144 -13.29 1.21 -5.68
N TYR A 145 -13.65 1.95 -4.64
CA TYR A 145 -15.02 2.30 -4.31
C TYR A 145 -15.21 3.82 -4.43
N ASN A 146 -16.20 4.22 -5.22
CA ASN A 146 -16.62 5.61 -5.35
C ASN A 146 -17.78 5.86 -4.39
N ARG A 147 -17.61 6.79 -3.45
CA ARG A 147 -18.61 7.11 -2.42
C ARG A 147 -19.79 7.87 -2.97
N ASP A 148 -19.61 8.65 -4.05
CA ASP A 148 -20.67 9.49 -4.62
C ASP A 148 -21.65 8.68 -5.49
N THR A 149 -21.12 7.65 -6.17
CA THR A 149 -21.91 6.80 -7.08
C THR A 149 -22.13 5.40 -6.54
N GLU A 150 -21.59 5.08 -5.37
CA GLU A 150 -21.59 3.73 -4.78
C GLU A 150 -21.01 2.64 -5.70
N CYS A 151 -20.22 3.03 -6.68
CA CYS A 151 -19.65 2.14 -7.67
C CYS A 151 -18.41 1.44 -7.10
N LEU A 152 -18.36 0.12 -7.25
CA LEU A 152 -17.21 -0.72 -6.90
C LEU A 152 -16.59 -1.29 -8.18
N THR A 153 -15.28 -1.07 -8.38
CA THR A 153 -14.57 -1.53 -9.57
C THR A 153 -13.18 -2.09 -9.20
N SER A 154 -12.65 -2.96 -10.04
CA SER A 154 -11.25 -3.40 -9.97
C SER A 154 -10.32 -2.50 -10.79
N GLU A 155 -10.86 -1.53 -11.54
CA GLU A 155 -10.07 -0.58 -12.32
C GLU A 155 -9.69 0.63 -11.47
N ASP A 156 -8.39 0.97 -11.49
CA ASP A 156 -7.90 2.18 -10.83
C ASP A 156 -8.45 3.42 -11.57
N PRO A 157 -9.20 4.31 -10.88
CA PRO A 157 -9.81 5.47 -11.52
C PRO A 157 -8.82 6.50 -12.04
N ARG A 158 -7.53 6.37 -11.70
CA ARG A 158 -6.44 7.23 -12.20
C ARG A 158 -5.84 6.74 -13.51
N LEU A 159 -6.16 5.50 -13.90
CA LEU A 159 -5.68 4.89 -15.14
C LEU A 159 -6.71 5.00 -16.25
N PRO A 160 -6.28 5.16 -17.51
CA PRO A 160 -7.18 5.06 -18.65
C PRO A 160 -7.72 3.62 -18.76
N PRO A 161 -8.79 3.39 -19.52
CA PRO A 161 -9.24 2.04 -19.83
C PRO A 161 -8.10 1.19 -20.38
N LEU A 162 -8.12 -0.10 -20.05
CA LEU A 162 -7.16 -1.05 -20.61
C LEU A 162 -7.38 -1.15 -22.12
N GLY A 163 -6.30 -0.98 -22.90
CA GLY A 163 -6.39 -1.01 -24.37
C GLY A 163 -6.88 -2.38 -24.88
N GLU A 164 -7.56 -2.39 -26.02
CA GLU A 164 -8.19 -3.60 -26.61
C GLU A 164 -7.22 -4.75 -26.91
N ILE A 165 -5.94 -4.44 -27.08
CA ILE A 165 -4.89 -5.45 -27.29
C ILE A 165 -4.46 -6.15 -25.99
N TRP A 166 -5.03 -5.76 -24.87
CA TRP A 166 -4.72 -6.32 -23.56
C TRP A 166 -5.95 -6.93 -22.91
N ARG A 167 -5.77 -8.07 -22.24
CA ARG A 167 -6.80 -8.73 -21.45
C ARG A 167 -6.29 -8.94 -20.04
N ARG A 168 -7.06 -8.48 -19.04
CA ARG A 168 -6.80 -8.79 -17.63
C ARG A 168 -7.24 -10.23 -17.36
N MET A 169 -6.37 -10.97 -16.70
CA MET A 169 -6.60 -12.35 -16.29
C MET A 169 -6.31 -12.52 -14.80
N TYR A 170 -6.99 -13.48 -14.20
CA TYR A 170 -6.71 -13.93 -12.85
C TYR A 170 -6.33 -15.40 -12.93
N ARG A 171 -5.16 -15.77 -12.39
CA ARG A 171 -4.79 -17.18 -12.26
C ARG A 171 -5.51 -17.80 -11.07
N PRO A 172 -5.86 -19.11 -11.15
CA PRO A 172 -6.31 -19.83 -9.97
C PRO A 172 -5.25 -19.75 -8.87
N ARG A 173 -5.72 -19.58 -7.65
CA ARG A 173 -4.88 -19.52 -6.46
C ARG A 173 -4.11 -20.83 -6.30
N THR A 174 -2.81 -20.75 -6.05
CA THR A 174 -2.02 -21.88 -5.56
C THR A 174 -1.70 -21.66 -4.08
N PRO A 175 -1.45 -22.71 -3.28
CA PRO A 175 -1.07 -22.57 -1.87
C PRO A 175 0.19 -21.70 -1.67
N ASP A 176 1.06 -21.66 -2.68
CA ASP A 176 2.32 -20.92 -2.66
C ASP A 176 2.18 -19.46 -3.14
N ASP A 177 1.02 -19.08 -3.67
CA ASP A 177 0.71 -17.72 -4.13
C ASP A 177 -0.57 -17.23 -3.45
N PRO A 178 -0.48 -16.68 -2.21
CA PRO A 178 -1.63 -16.25 -1.43
C PRO A 178 -2.25 -14.96 -1.96
N LEU A 179 -1.56 -14.22 -2.83
CA LEU A 179 -2.05 -12.96 -3.39
C LEU A 179 -2.79 -13.22 -4.70
N HIS A 180 -3.98 -12.66 -4.81
CA HIS A 180 -4.76 -12.69 -6.05
C HIS A 180 -4.24 -11.62 -7.01
N VAL A 181 -3.11 -11.92 -7.66
CA VAL A 181 -2.44 -11.00 -8.58
C VAL A 181 -3.13 -11.04 -9.93
N ALA A 182 -3.46 -9.86 -10.45
CA ALA A 182 -3.92 -9.73 -11.83
C ALA A 182 -2.74 -9.91 -12.79
N TYR A 183 -2.96 -10.69 -13.84
CA TYR A 183 -2.05 -10.82 -14.97
C TYR A 183 -2.64 -10.13 -16.19
N PHE A 184 -1.79 -9.74 -17.11
CA PHE A 184 -2.18 -9.03 -18.32
C PHE A 184 -1.65 -9.80 -19.52
N GLU A 185 -2.56 -10.29 -20.36
CA GLU A 185 -2.23 -10.95 -21.60
C GLU A 185 -2.18 -9.92 -22.73
N HIS A 186 -1.10 -9.91 -23.49
CA HIS A 186 -1.02 -9.21 -24.76
C HIS A 186 -1.64 -10.09 -25.85
N ILE A 187 -2.88 -9.81 -26.23
CA ILE A 187 -3.69 -10.65 -27.12
C ILE A 187 -2.97 -11.01 -28.42
N PRO A 188 -2.29 -10.08 -29.13
CA PRO A 188 -1.64 -10.40 -30.39
C PRO A 188 -0.50 -11.42 -30.29
N THR A 189 0.18 -11.51 -29.15
CA THR A 189 1.34 -12.39 -28.97
C THR A 189 1.09 -13.56 -28.02
N GLY A 190 0.01 -13.51 -27.24
CA GLY A 190 -0.27 -14.46 -26.17
C GLY A 190 0.66 -14.36 -24.95
N TRP A 191 1.53 -13.34 -24.89
CA TRP A 191 2.43 -13.16 -23.75
C TRP A 191 1.68 -12.66 -22.54
N ILE A 192 2.05 -13.20 -21.35
CA ILE A 192 1.42 -12.88 -20.08
C ILE A 192 2.42 -12.14 -19.18
N PHE A 193 2.00 -11.01 -18.66
CA PHE A 193 2.79 -10.14 -17.78
C PHE A 193 2.14 -10.09 -16.40
N SER A 194 2.97 -10.01 -15.36
CA SER A 194 2.52 -9.82 -13.96
C SER A 194 2.30 -8.35 -13.59
N SER A 195 2.66 -7.42 -14.47
CA SER A 195 2.52 -5.98 -14.25
C SER A 195 1.51 -5.37 -15.22
N ASP A 196 0.79 -4.34 -14.75
CA ASP A 196 -0.15 -3.59 -15.59
C ASP A 196 0.61 -2.84 -16.69
N PRO A 197 0.29 -3.07 -17.99
CA PRO A 197 0.99 -2.42 -19.10
C PRO A 197 0.86 -0.88 -19.08
N ARG A 198 -0.18 -0.35 -18.42
CA ARG A 198 -0.38 1.09 -18.23
C ARG A 198 0.61 1.70 -17.22
N LEU A 199 1.31 0.86 -16.46
CA LEU A 199 2.38 1.23 -15.51
C LEU A 199 3.78 0.89 -16.05
N ALA A 200 3.90 0.53 -17.33
CA ALA A 200 5.20 0.29 -17.94
C ALA A 200 6.07 1.56 -17.90
N PRO A 201 7.41 1.45 -17.76
CA PRO A 201 8.28 2.61 -17.57
C PRO A 201 8.13 3.71 -18.63
N HIS A 202 7.94 3.34 -19.89
CA HIS A 202 7.76 4.32 -20.98
C HIS A 202 6.42 5.06 -20.85
N VAL A 203 5.35 4.39 -20.38
CA VAL A 203 4.04 5.01 -20.15
C VAL A 203 4.10 5.96 -18.93
N LEU A 204 4.75 5.53 -17.85
CA LEU A 204 4.94 6.39 -16.68
C LEU A 204 5.75 7.65 -17.02
N ARG A 205 6.83 7.52 -17.81
CA ARG A 205 7.60 8.68 -18.28
C ARG A 205 6.75 9.62 -19.14
N SER A 206 5.88 9.10 -20.02
CA SER A 206 4.97 9.94 -20.81
C SER A 206 3.99 10.72 -19.95
N ARG A 207 3.66 10.22 -18.75
CA ARG A 207 2.86 10.89 -17.72
C ARG A 207 3.69 11.80 -16.81
N ARG A 208 4.96 12.00 -17.12
CA ARG A 208 5.92 12.84 -16.36
C ARG A 208 6.24 12.28 -14.97
N VAL A 209 6.11 10.97 -14.76
CA VAL A 209 6.63 10.33 -13.56
C VAL A 209 8.15 10.26 -13.68
N ASN A 210 8.84 10.82 -12.69
CA ASN A 210 10.29 10.73 -12.63
C ASN A 210 10.69 9.31 -12.22
N LEU A 211 11.41 8.61 -13.10
CA LEU A 211 11.89 7.25 -12.84
C LEU A 211 13.40 7.24 -12.81
N GLU A 212 13.94 6.74 -11.74
CA GLU A 212 15.37 6.54 -11.53
C GLU A 212 15.72 5.05 -11.62
N THR A 213 16.99 4.76 -11.91
CA THR A 213 17.51 3.38 -11.91
C THR A 213 18.46 3.23 -10.75
N PHE A 214 18.21 2.20 -9.92
CA PHE A 214 19.07 1.84 -8.81
C PHE A 214 19.90 0.62 -9.17
N VAL A 215 21.20 0.67 -8.88
CA VAL A 215 22.10 -0.48 -8.95
C VAL A 215 22.09 -1.14 -7.58
N LEU A 216 21.65 -2.38 -7.51
CA LEU A 216 21.61 -3.14 -6.27
C LEU A 216 22.85 -4.03 -6.15
N SER A 217 23.45 -4.07 -4.97
CA SER A 217 24.62 -4.89 -4.65
C SER A 217 24.33 -5.93 -3.59
#